data_20ecdaa7ddbdfbb29ebadfbf53fb63df
#
_entry.id   20ecdaa7ddbdfbb29ebadfbf53fb63df
#
_cell.length_a   1.000
_cell.length_b   1.000
_cell.length_c   1.000
_cell.angle_alpha   90.00
_cell.angle_beta   90.00
_cell.angle_gamma   90.00
#
_symmetry.space_group_name_H-M   'P 1'
#
loop_
_entity.id
_entity.type
_entity.pdbx_description
1 polymer ?
#
loop_
_entity_poly.entity_id
_entity_poly.type
_entity_poly.pdbx_seq_one_letter_code
_entity_poly.pdbx_strand_id
1 'polypeptide(L)'
;MTQRWNVQQDSLEILEMPFYWRLSNSVGTSKIPVRLPIRITARLEYDYLEFRPTDVEWQAINNAYQQNANIGFLNPESGQINTYGSSVNRFFLEVVETYAPEKTFEIGCGAGFSIQFLRAHGFKVIGIDPSEYSLEWSKRLGFELINDFFDEHLIYGKADLIFCNDVFEHVPQVDQFSKAVYKSLKQGGVFCFSTTNSTQSIALGDISMLEHQHVNMFTEASIYLLLANAGFSDISVKSGSYGNTFHVIARKKDSVIRKIESIKLASCKGFFERAYQKLTAFGDFYQKLGYSSHYYVPLRCIPYLATVGNFGDSDLYDSNMSWQGKYIDGYARPIKSLSDIEYVANGSFFIGSMTFHDEIKRTLIAHGYPEKSIHSVYTL
;
A
#
# COMPACT_ATOMS: atom_id res chain seq x y z
N MET A 1 -23.95 -6.39 -19.74
CA MET A 1 -22.49 -6.45 -19.49
C MET A 1 -22.16 -7.79 -18.87
N THR A 2 -21.08 -8.43 -19.30
CA THR A 2 -20.61 -9.67 -18.66
C THR A 2 -20.08 -9.29 -17.29
N GLN A 3 -20.54 -9.94 -16.24
CA GLN A 3 -20.06 -9.69 -14.88
C GLN A 3 -18.56 -10.01 -14.79
N ARG A 4 -17.75 -9.05 -14.37
CA ARG A 4 -16.28 -9.14 -14.30
C ARG A 4 -15.76 -9.34 -12.90
N TRP A 5 -16.64 -9.56 -11.95
CA TRP A 5 -16.32 -9.83 -10.56
C TRP A 5 -17.26 -10.85 -9.97
N ASN A 6 -16.80 -11.53 -8.94
CA ASN A 6 -17.58 -12.50 -8.18
C ASN A 6 -17.34 -12.27 -6.69
N VAL A 7 -18.41 -12.22 -5.91
CA VAL A 7 -18.34 -12.13 -4.45
C VAL A 7 -19.06 -13.33 -3.86
N GLN A 8 -18.38 -14.05 -3.00
CA GLN A 8 -18.89 -15.14 -2.20
C GLN A 8 -18.91 -14.74 -0.72
N GLN A 9 -19.33 -15.64 0.16
CA GLN A 9 -19.44 -15.37 1.60
C GLN A 9 -18.10 -14.93 2.23
N ASP A 10 -16.98 -15.44 1.74
CA ASP A 10 -15.63 -15.28 2.29
C ASP A 10 -14.57 -14.92 1.26
N SER A 11 -14.99 -14.56 0.03
CA SER A 11 -14.07 -14.21 -1.05
C SER A 11 -14.63 -13.18 -2.03
N LEU A 12 -13.72 -12.42 -2.63
CA LEU A 12 -13.97 -11.50 -3.73
C LEU A 12 -12.96 -11.79 -4.84
N GLU A 13 -13.43 -11.92 -6.07
CA GLU A 13 -12.58 -12.01 -7.25
C GLU A 13 -12.93 -10.90 -8.24
N ILE A 14 -11.91 -10.21 -8.78
CA ILE A 14 -11.99 -9.32 -9.94
C ILE A 14 -11.17 -9.97 -11.04
N LEU A 15 -11.83 -10.32 -12.16
CA LEU A 15 -11.26 -11.20 -13.19
C LEU A 15 -10.13 -10.57 -14.00
N GLU A 16 -10.21 -9.27 -14.24
CA GLU A 16 -9.29 -8.56 -15.13
C GLU A 16 -8.93 -7.20 -14.53
N MET A 17 -8.22 -7.21 -13.42
CA MET A 17 -7.73 -5.97 -12.82
C MET A 17 -6.42 -5.55 -13.48
N PRO A 18 -6.25 -4.28 -13.90
CA PRO A 18 -4.98 -3.77 -14.38
C PRO A 18 -3.86 -4.04 -13.37
N PHE A 19 -2.79 -4.65 -13.85
CA PHE A 19 -1.57 -4.79 -13.08
C PHE A 19 -0.83 -3.47 -13.11
N TYR A 20 -1.08 -2.66 -12.10
CA TYR A 20 -0.49 -1.34 -11.99
C TYR A 20 0.83 -1.43 -11.21
N TRP A 21 1.91 -1.06 -11.89
CA TRP A 21 3.21 -0.98 -11.26
C TRP A 21 3.77 0.45 -11.27
N ARG A 22 3.62 1.15 -12.37
CA ARG A 22 4.05 2.54 -12.55
C ARG A 22 3.21 3.24 -13.59
N LEU A 23 3.22 4.57 -13.48
CA LEU A 23 2.77 5.43 -14.56
C LEU A 23 3.81 5.45 -15.68
N SER A 24 3.36 5.36 -16.92
CA SER A 24 4.20 5.44 -18.10
C SER A 24 4.16 6.82 -18.74
N ASN A 25 5.21 7.17 -19.50
CA ASN A 25 5.26 8.43 -20.26
C ASN A 25 4.52 8.34 -21.59
N SER A 26 4.07 7.16 -21.99
CA SER A 26 3.35 6.92 -23.24
C SER A 26 2.42 5.72 -23.13
N VAL A 27 1.41 5.67 -23.99
CA VAL A 27 0.44 4.58 -24.06
C VAL A 27 1.11 3.28 -24.48
N GLY A 28 0.84 2.17 -23.78
CA GLY A 28 1.14 0.82 -24.24
C GLY A 28 2.61 0.37 -24.21
N THR A 29 3.44 0.96 -23.36
CA THR A 29 4.89 0.66 -23.28
C THR A 29 5.27 -0.38 -22.22
N SER A 30 4.34 -0.89 -21.44
CA SER A 30 4.64 -1.87 -20.38
C SER A 30 5.00 -3.24 -20.95
N LYS A 31 6.09 -3.82 -20.46
CA LYS A 31 6.48 -5.23 -20.70
C LYS A 31 5.84 -6.19 -19.66
N ILE A 32 5.09 -5.66 -18.71
CA ILE A 32 4.43 -6.39 -17.63
C ILE A 32 3.02 -6.74 -18.08
N PRO A 33 2.43 -7.87 -17.66
CA PRO A 33 1.05 -8.20 -17.98
C PRO A 33 0.12 -7.05 -17.61
N VAL A 34 -0.67 -6.58 -18.58
CA VAL A 34 -1.55 -5.41 -18.41
C VAL A 34 -2.71 -5.70 -17.46
N ARG A 35 -3.13 -6.96 -17.37
CA ARG A 35 -4.26 -7.38 -16.51
C ARG A 35 -4.04 -8.74 -15.92
N LEU A 36 -4.31 -8.85 -14.63
CA LEU A 36 -4.28 -10.09 -13.87
C LEU A 36 -5.54 -10.16 -12.99
N PRO A 37 -6.06 -11.35 -12.68
CA PRO A 37 -7.10 -11.47 -11.68
C PRO A 37 -6.56 -11.14 -10.29
N ILE A 38 -7.42 -10.62 -9.42
CA ILE A 38 -7.14 -10.46 -8.01
C ILE A 38 -8.20 -11.21 -7.19
N ARG A 39 -7.76 -12.07 -6.27
CA ARG A 39 -8.63 -12.90 -5.44
C ARG A 39 -8.35 -12.61 -3.98
N ILE A 40 -9.34 -12.05 -3.30
CA ILE A 40 -9.23 -11.64 -1.91
C ILE A 40 -9.99 -12.65 -1.04
N THR A 41 -9.35 -13.09 0.03
CA THR A 41 -9.96 -13.92 1.08
C THR A 41 -9.70 -13.32 2.46
N ALA A 42 -10.49 -13.72 3.46
CA ALA A 42 -10.27 -13.27 4.83
C ALA A 42 -9.45 -14.30 5.63
N ARG A 43 -8.43 -13.82 6.31
CA ARG A 43 -7.70 -14.57 7.35
C ARG A 43 -8.35 -14.26 8.70
N LEU A 44 -9.42 -14.98 8.99
CA LEU A 44 -10.26 -14.71 10.18
C LEU A 44 -9.51 -14.89 11.50
N GLU A 45 -8.52 -15.78 11.56
CA GLU A 45 -7.69 -16.02 12.74
C GLU A 45 -6.82 -14.81 13.11
N TYR A 46 -6.54 -13.93 12.15
CA TYR A 46 -5.75 -12.71 12.33
C TYR A 46 -6.48 -11.42 11.99
N ASP A 47 -7.72 -11.50 11.51
CA ASP A 47 -8.59 -10.36 11.15
C ASP A 47 -8.01 -9.42 10.08
N TYR A 48 -7.51 -9.99 8.98
CA TYR A 48 -7.09 -9.23 7.81
C TYR A 48 -7.53 -9.88 6.50
N LEU A 49 -7.48 -9.12 5.40
CA LEU A 49 -7.73 -9.64 4.06
C LEU A 49 -6.40 -9.94 3.36
N GLU A 50 -6.36 -11.02 2.60
CA GLU A 50 -5.18 -11.37 1.81
C GLU A 50 -5.54 -11.63 0.34
N PHE A 51 -4.62 -11.24 -0.55
CA PHE A 51 -4.56 -11.72 -1.91
C PHE A 51 -3.61 -12.91 -1.98
N ARG A 52 -4.07 -14.01 -2.55
CA ARG A 52 -3.24 -15.20 -2.79
C ARG A 52 -2.96 -15.33 -4.29
N PRO A 53 -1.84 -14.77 -4.77
CA PRO A 53 -1.45 -14.93 -6.15
C PRO A 53 -1.11 -16.39 -6.45
N THR A 54 -1.42 -16.82 -7.68
CA THR A 54 -0.86 -18.04 -8.25
C THR A 54 0.65 -17.86 -8.51
N ASP A 55 1.37 -18.95 -8.76
CA ASP A 55 2.81 -18.88 -9.07
C ASP A 55 3.11 -17.96 -10.25
N VAL A 56 2.24 -17.96 -11.28
CA VAL A 56 2.38 -17.08 -12.46
C VAL A 56 2.19 -15.61 -12.09
N GLU A 57 1.18 -15.29 -11.30
CA GLU A 57 0.89 -13.94 -10.83
C GLU A 57 2.02 -13.46 -9.90
N TRP A 58 2.48 -14.34 -9.01
CA TRP A 58 3.59 -14.04 -8.11
C TRP A 58 4.90 -13.79 -8.88
N GLN A 59 5.16 -14.57 -9.92
CA GLN A 59 6.32 -14.34 -10.77
C GLN A 59 6.25 -12.98 -11.48
N ALA A 60 5.07 -12.57 -11.95
CA ALA A 60 4.88 -11.24 -12.55
C ALA A 60 5.14 -10.12 -11.53
N ILE A 61 4.65 -10.25 -10.29
CA ILE A 61 4.89 -9.31 -9.20
C ILE A 61 6.39 -9.24 -8.88
N ASN A 62 7.07 -10.38 -8.70
CA ASN A 62 8.49 -10.43 -8.39
C ASN A 62 9.37 -9.82 -9.51
N ASN A 63 9.04 -10.12 -10.76
CA ASN A 63 9.76 -9.53 -11.90
C ASN A 63 9.63 -7.99 -11.89
N ALA A 64 8.46 -7.48 -11.52
CA ALA A 64 8.25 -6.06 -11.39
C ALA A 64 9.10 -5.47 -10.24
N TYR A 65 9.20 -6.13 -9.09
CA TYR A 65 10.09 -5.72 -7.98
C TYR A 65 11.56 -5.70 -8.39
N GLN A 66 12.04 -6.75 -9.04
CA GLN A 66 13.45 -6.83 -9.46
C GLN A 66 13.82 -5.73 -10.44
N GLN A 67 12.92 -5.39 -11.37
CA GLN A 67 13.17 -4.38 -12.39
C GLN A 67 12.99 -2.94 -11.90
N ASN A 68 12.17 -2.73 -10.85
CA ASN A 68 11.68 -1.41 -10.49
C ASN A 68 11.36 -1.26 -9.00
N ALA A 69 12.28 -1.60 -8.13
CA ALA A 69 12.11 -1.56 -6.67
C ALA A 69 11.81 -0.16 -6.08
N ASN A 70 11.71 0.88 -6.90
CA ASN A 70 11.44 2.22 -6.44
C ASN A 70 9.98 2.60 -6.64
N ILE A 71 9.16 2.33 -5.64
CA ILE A 71 7.76 2.69 -5.66
C ILE A 71 7.48 3.66 -4.52
N GLY A 72 7.00 4.83 -4.85
CA GLY A 72 6.19 5.65 -3.99
C GLY A 72 6.84 6.81 -3.27
N PHE A 73 8.10 6.78 -2.86
CA PHE A 73 8.60 7.81 -1.95
C PHE A 73 9.33 8.98 -2.57
N LEU A 74 10.07 8.72 -3.61
CA LEU A 74 11.10 9.67 -4.03
C LEU A 74 11.39 9.56 -5.51
N ASN A 75 11.57 10.73 -6.10
CA ASN A 75 12.45 10.83 -7.24
C ASN A 75 13.88 10.93 -6.69
N PRO A 76 14.72 9.86 -6.80
CA PRO A 76 16.09 9.87 -6.30
C PRO A 76 16.93 10.97 -6.93
N GLU A 77 16.61 11.36 -8.17
CA GLU A 77 17.33 12.38 -8.94
C GLU A 77 17.08 13.78 -8.40
N SER A 78 15.88 14.08 -7.89
CA SER A 78 15.56 15.40 -7.35
C SER A 78 15.92 15.57 -5.88
N GLY A 79 16.17 14.49 -5.13
CA GLY A 79 16.42 14.52 -3.70
C GLY A 79 15.23 15.04 -2.86
N GLN A 80 14.08 15.25 -3.47
CA GLN A 80 12.89 15.76 -2.78
C GLN A 80 12.15 14.61 -2.11
N ILE A 81 12.12 14.67 -0.78
CA ILE A 81 11.32 13.79 0.08
C ILE A 81 9.91 14.35 0.14
N ASN A 82 8.91 13.56 -0.22
CA ASN A 82 7.52 13.96 -0.03
C ASN A 82 7.13 13.95 1.47
N THR A 83 5.97 14.50 1.78
CA THR A 83 5.49 14.63 3.17
C THR A 83 5.38 13.27 3.87
N TYR A 84 4.98 12.22 3.13
CA TYR A 84 4.89 10.86 3.64
C TYR A 84 6.27 10.33 4.04
N GLY A 85 7.25 10.34 3.14
CA GLY A 85 8.62 9.89 3.43
C GLY A 85 9.26 10.66 4.58
N SER A 86 8.99 11.98 4.68
CA SER A 86 9.46 12.79 5.82
C SER A 86 8.85 12.34 7.14
N SER A 87 7.57 11.97 7.16
CA SER A 87 6.89 11.46 8.34
C SER A 87 7.45 10.11 8.79
N VAL A 88 7.67 9.20 7.85
CA VAL A 88 8.23 7.86 8.09
C VAL A 88 9.68 7.96 8.60
N ASN A 89 10.51 8.76 7.95
CA ASN A 89 11.90 8.98 8.38
C ASN A 89 11.98 9.55 9.80
N ARG A 90 11.09 10.49 10.15
CA ARG A 90 11.00 11.01 11.52
C ARG A 90 10.63 9.92 12.52
N PHE A 91 9.65 9.08 12.18
CA PHE A 91 9.28 7.94 13.02
C PHE A 91 10.46 7.01 13.28
N PHE A 92 11.24 6.64 12.24
CA PHE A 92 12.42 5.80 12.43
C PHE A 92 13.52 6.50 13.23
N LEU A 93 13.71 7.80 13.04
CA LEU A 93 14.67 8.58 13.84
C LEU A 93 14.29 8.55 15.33
N GLU A 94 13.04 8.79 15.68
CA GLU A 94 12.55 8.73 17.07
C GLU A 94 12.79 7.35 17.68
N VAL A 95 12.64 6.27 16.90
CA VAL A 95 12.90 4.91 17.36
C VAL A 95 14.40 4.68 17.61
N VAL A 96 15.29 5.02 16.67
CA VAL A 96 16.73 4.81 16.85
C VAL A 96 17.29 5.68 17.98
N GLU A 97 16.81 6.90 18.17
CA GLU A 97 17.17 7.78 19.29
C GLU A 97 16.70 7.19 20.64
N THR A 98 15.49 6.62 20.67
CA THR A 98 14.92 6.03 21.91
C THR A 98 15.66 4.77 22.36
N TYR A 99 16.01 3.90 21.41
CA TYR A 99 16.56 2.58 21.72
C TYR A 99 18.08 2.50 21.58
N ALA A 100 18.73 3.50 20.97
CA ALA A 100 20.18 3.61 20.76
C ALA A 100 20.83 2.28 20.28
N PRO A 101 20.36 1.67 19.16
CA PRO A 101 20.82 0.37 18.70
C PRO A 101 22.26 0.45 18.17
N GLU A 102 23.08 -0.55 18.48
CA GLU A 102 24.43 -0.69 17.90
C GLU A 102 24.38 -1.28 16.49
N LYS A 103 23.47 -2.22 16.26
CA LYS A 103 23.33 -2.94 14.99
C LYS A 103 21.92 -2.88 14.44
N THR A 104 21.76 -2.10 13.38
CA THR A 104 20.47 -1.79 12.76
C THR A 104 20.42 -2.31 11.32
N PHE A 105 19.29 -2.92 10.94
CA PHE A 105 19.04 -3.39 9.58
C PHE A 105 17.73 -2.80 9.05
N GLU A 106 17.75 -2.40 7.77
CA GLU A 106 16.54 -2.07 6.99
C GLU A 106 16.25 -3.19 6.01
N ILE A 107 15.06 -3.82 6.13
CA ILE A 107 14.57 -4.81 5.16
C ILE A 107 13.78 -4.08 4.06
N GLY A 108 14.09 -4.39 2.79
CA GLY A 108 13.46 -3.72 1.64
C GLY A 108 13.93 -2.27 1.51
N CYS A 109 15.23 -2.03 1.63
CA CYS A 109 15.77 -0.68 1.71
C CYS A 109 15.71 0.11 0.39
N GLY A 110 15.44 -0.53 -0.76
CA GLY A 110 15.37 0.13 -2.06
C GLY A 110 16.60 0.99 -2.36
N ALA A 111 16.40 2.27 -2.66
CA ALA A 111 17.47 3.23 -2.89
C ALA A 111 18.21 3.69 -1.62
N GLY A 112 17.86 3.18 -0.45
CA GLY A 112 18.52 3.50 0.82
C GLY A 112 18.23 4.89 1.37
N PHE A 113 17.04 5.42 1.16
CA PHE A 113 16.70 6.78 1.63
C PHE A 113 16.63 6.90 3.13
N SER A 114 15.93 5.97 3.79
CA SER A 114 15.90 5.94 5.27
C SER A 114 17.30 5.70 5.82
N ILE A 115 18.10 4.86 5.15
CA ILE A 115 19.53 4.65 5.50
C ILE A 115 20.29 5.98 5.44
N GLN A 116 20.19 6.73 4.33
CA GLN A 116 20.89 8.00 4.18
C GLN A 116 20.43 9.04 5.22
N PHE A 117 19.11 9.10 5.46
CA PHE A 117 18.56 9.99 6.46
C PHE A 117 19.10 9.68 7.86
N LEU A 118 19.06 8.42 8.29
CA LEU A 118 19.56 8.01 9.61
C LEU A 118 21.10 8.15 9.72
N ARG A 119 21.85 7.91 8.65
CA ARG A 119 23.29 8.17 8.60
C ARG A 119 23.63 9.65 8.79
N ALA A 120 22.85 10.55 8.21
CA ALA A 120 23.02 12.00 8.42
C ALA A 120 22.80 12.41 9.89
N HIS A 121 22.09 11.59 10.68
CA HIS A 121 21.89 11.76 12.12
C HIS A 121 22.86 10.91 12.98
N GLY A 122 23.89 10.32 12.36
CA GLY A 122 24.95 9.59 13.07
C GLY A 122 24.68 8.10 13.31
N PHE A 123 23.60 7.53 12.78
CA PHE A 123 23.27 6.11 12.95
C PHE A 123 23.80 5.27 11.79
N LYS A 124 24.33 4.08 12.12
CA LYS A 124 24.78 3.10 11.13
C LYS A 124 23.67 2.09 10.83
N VAL A 125 23.32 1.94 9.55
CA VAL A 125 22.27 1.02 9.08
C VAL A 125 22.81 0.17 7.95
N ILE A 126 22.50 -1.12 7.95
CA ILE A 126 22.78 -2.09 6.89
C ILE A 126 21.49 -2.38 6.15
N GLY A 127 21.48 -2.22 4.82
CA GLY A 127 20.33 -2.55 3.99
C GLY A 127 20.26 -4.04 3.67
N ILE A 128 19.05 -4.56 3.49
CA ILE A 128 18.75 -5.90 2.94
C ILE A 128 17.72 -5.71 1.84
N ASP A 129 18.09 -6.03 0.59
CA ASP A 129 17.17 -5.87 -0.55
C ASP A 129 17.69 -6.69 -1.75
N PRO A 130 16.84 -7.50 -2.43
CA PRO A 130 17.27 -8.39 -3.52
C PRO A 130 17.45 -7.69 -4.86
N SER A 131 17.01 -6.42 -5.02
CA SER A 131 16.93 -5.77 -6.31
C SER A 131 18.28 -5.30 -6.82
N GLU A 132 18.46 -5.35 -8.16
CA GLU A 132 19.61 -4.74 -8.84
C GLU A 132 19.63 -3.23 -8.63
N TYR A 133 18.45 -2.61 -8.52
CA TYR A 133 18.28 -1.20 -8.23
C TYR A 133 18.93 -0.81 -6.88
N SER A 134 18.68 -1.59 -5.84
CA SER A 134 19.28 -1.37 -4.52
C SER A 134 20.78 -1.55 -4.54
N LEU A 135 21.28 -2.52 -5.31
CA LEU A 135 22.72 -2.75 -5.49
C LEU A 135 23.40 -1.57 -6.20
N GLU A 136 22.77 -0.99 -7.20
CA GLU A 136 23.28 0.21 -7.88
C GLU A 136 23.35 1.41 -6.93
N TRP A 137 22.24 1.67 -6.20
CA TRP A 137 22.17 2.78 -5.27
C TRP A 137 23.10 2.62 -4.06
N SER A 138 23.30 1.42 -3.55
CA SER A 138 24.24 1.15 -2.46
C SER A 138 25.67 1.55 -2.86
N LYS A 139 26.08 1.22 -4.09
CA LYS A 139 27.38 1.62 -4.61
C LYS A 139 27.49 3.14 -4.78
N ARG A 140 26.43 3.77 -5.31
CA ARG A 140 26.38 5.21 -5.56
C ARG A 140 26.42 6.03 -4.27
N LEU A 141 25.66 5.60 -3.24
CA LEU A 141 25.52 6.32 -1.97
C LEU A 141 26.47 5.81 -0.87
N GLY A 142 27.19 4.71 -1.11
CA GLY A 142 28.18 4.16 -0.22
C GLY A 142 27.59 3.62 1.08
N PHE A 143 26.47 2.89 1.03
CA PHE A 143 25.94 2.18 2.20
C PHE A 143 26.11 0.66 2.08
N GLU A 144 26.19 -0.01 3.23
CA GLU A 144 26.35 -1.47 3.31
C GLU A 144 25.03 -2.15 2.93
N LEU A 145 25.07 -3.09 1.99
CA LEU A 145 23.91 -3.83 1.49
C LEU A 145 24.17 -5.33 1.51
N ILE A 146 23.22 -6.09 2.04
CA ILE A 146 23.06 -7.52 1.78
C ILE A 146 22.09 -7.63 0.61
N ASN A 147 22.59 -7.94 -0.57
CA ASN A 147 21.79 -8.00 -1.80
C ASN A 147 21.15 -9.37 -1.94
N ASP A 148 20.15 -9.63 -1.12
CA ASP A 148 19.38 -10.88 -1.08
C ASP A 148 17.99 -10.64 -0.48
N PHE A 149 17.08 -11.61 -0.66
CA PHE A 149 15.84 -11.65 0.09
C PHE A 149 16.11 -11.83 1.58
N PHE A 150 15.34 -11.15 2.42
CA PHE A 150 15.47 -11.34 3.84
C PHE A 150 15.13 -12.79 4.24
N ASP A 151 16.10 -13.42 4.89
CA ASP A 151 15.98 -14.72 5.54
C ASP A 151 16.56 -14.63 6.97
N GLU A 152 15.99 -15.40 7.90
CA GLU A 152 16.46 -15.40 9.29
C GLU A 152 17.95 -15.79 9.44
N HIS A 153 18.47 -16.60 8.53
CA HIS A 153 19.85 -17.08 8.58
C HIS A 153 20.88 -15.99 8.25
N LEU A 154 20.49 -14.93 7.52
CA LEU A 154 21.39 -13.83 7.19
C LEU A 154 21.91 -13.09 8.42
N ILE A 155 21.02 -12.85 9.39
CA ILE A 155 21.30 -12.01 10.56
C ILE A 155 20.80 -12.60 11.87
N TYR A 156 20.71 -13.94 11.97
CA TYR A 156 20.15 -14.65 13.13
C TYR A 156 20.72 -14.15 14.46
N GLY A 157 19.86 -13.67 15.37
CA GLY A 157 20.22 -13.21 16.72
C GLY A 157 21.23 -12.07 16.78
N LYS A 158 21.40 -11.29 15.70
CA LYS A 158 22.47 -10.29 15.59
C LYS A 158 21.98 -8.84 15.68
N ALA A 159 20.70 -8.58 15.41
CA ALA A 159 20.20 -7.22 15.32
C ALA A 159 19.70 -6.69 16.66
N ASP A 160 20.04 -5.43 16.95
CA ASP A 160 19.43 -4.67 18.05
C ASP A 160 18.11 -4.03 17.58
N LEU A 161 18.08 -3.62 16.29
CA LEU A 161 16.91 -3.05 15.65
C LEU A 161 16.80 -3.53 14.21
N ILE A 162 15.60 -3.94 13.83
CA ILE A 162 15.22 -4.20 12.44
C ILE A 162 14.05 -3.28 12.12
N PHE A 163 14.11 -2.61 10.96
CA PHE A 163 12.98 -1.86 10.49
C PHE A 163 12.70 -2.11 9.01
N CYS A 164 11.48 -1.80 8.57
CA CYS A 164 11.10 -1.79 7.17
C CYS A 164 9.99 -0.76 6.91
N ASN A 165 9.95 -0.26 5.69
CA ASN A 165 8.93 0.66 5.25
C ASN A 165 8.27 0.17 3.99
N ASP A 166 6.92 0.10 3.98
CA ASP A 166 6.13 -0.42 2.85
C ASP A 166 6.67 -1.77 2.35
N VAL A 167 6.87 -2.71 3.27
CA VAL A 167 7.30 -4.09 2.98
C VAL A 167 6.31 -5.10 3.53
N PHE A 168 5.77 -4.85 4.72
CA PHE A 168 4.98 -5.82 5.46
C PHE A 168 3.70 -6.24 4.71
N GLU A 169 3.05 -5.32 3.99
CA GLU A 169 1.91 -5.56 3.13
C GLU A 169 2.22 -6.37 1.87
N HIS A 170 3.49 -6.42 1.48
CA HIS A 170 3.95 -7.11 0.27
C HIS A 170 4.40 -8.56 0.51
N VAL A 171 4.49 -9.00 1.75
CA VAL A 171 5.04 -10.31 2.11
C VAL A 171 3.95 -11.38 2.11
N PRO A 172 4.00 -12.41 1.22
CA PRO A 172 2.93 -13.41 1.11
C PRO A 172 2.73 -14.27 2.36
N GLN A 173 3.79 -14.53 3.10
CA GLN A 173 3.79 -15.37 4.32
C GLN A 173 4.19 -14.52 5.52
N VAL A 174 3.40 -13.49 5.79
CA VAL A 174 3.72 -12.46 6.78
C VAL A 174 3.89 -13.00 8.21
N ASP A 175 3.22 -14.08 8.56
CA ASP A 175 3.39 -14.78 9.84
C ASP A 175 4.77 -15.45 9.98
N GLN A 176 5.28 -16.06 8.89
CA GLN A 176 6.63 -16.62 8.84
C GLN A 176 7.68 -15.52 8.83
N PHE A 177 7.47 -14.46 8.07
CA PHE A 177 8.32 -13.28 8.06
C PHE A 177 8.45 -12.67 9.47
N SER A 178 7.34 -12.48 10.18
CA SER A 178 7.33 -11.96 11.54
C SER A 178 8.14 -12.83 12.50
N LYS A 179 8.04 -14.17 12.37
CA LYS A 179 8.85 -15.12 13.16
C LYS A 179 10.32 -15.06 12.78
N ALA A 180 10.66 -14.90 11.50
CA ALA A 180 12.04 -14.75 11.05
C ALA A 180 12.66 -13.47 11.59
N VAL A 181 11.94 -12.35 11.56
CA VAL A 181 12.38 -11.09 12.17
C VAL A 181 12.61 -11.26 13.68
N TYR A 182 11.67 -11.92 14.39
CA TYR A 182 11.82 -12.20 15.82
C TYR A 182 13.10 -12.99 16.14
N LYS A 183 13.40 -14.03 15.34
CA LYS A 183 14.61 -14.84 15.51
C LYS A 183 15.90 -14.05 15.23
N SER A 184 15.85 -13.12 14.28
CA SER A 184 16.99 -12.29 13.89
C SER A 184 17.38 -11.25 14.93
N LEU A 185 16.45 -10.87 15.80
CA LEU A 185 16.70 -9.92 16.88
C LEU A 185 17.42 -10.56 18.07
N LYS A 186 18.31 -9.78 18.72
CA LYS A 186 18.81 -10.06 20.06
C LYS A 186 17.67 -10.00 21.09
N GLN A 187 17.91 -10.56 22.27
CA GLN A 187 17.03 -10.34 23.42
C GLN A 187 16.97 -8.84 23.76
N GLY A 188 15.77 -8.29 23.94
CA GLY A 188 15.54 -6.85 24.11
C GLY A 188 15.46 -6.06 22.81
N GLY A 189 15.76 -6.68 21.68
CA GLY A 189 15.75 -6.03 20.36
C GLY A 189 14.38 -5.56 19.92
N VAL A 190 14.37 -4.64 18.95
CA VAL A 190 13.17 -3.93 18.47
C VAL A 190 12.94 -4.21 17.00
N PHE A 191 11.69 -4.48 16.65
CA PHE A 191 11.18 -4.41 15.28
C PHE A 191 10.24 -3.21 15.15
N CYS A 192 10.49 -2.34 14.18
CA CYS A 192 9.57 -1.25 13.86
C CYS A 192 9.35 -1.16 12.36
N PHE A 193 8.15 -0.73 11.96
CA PHE A 193 7.84 -0.59 10.55
C PHE A 193 6.68 0.39 10.30
N SER A 194 6.62 0.89 9.07
CA SER A 194 5.44 1.55 8.53
C SER A 194 4.80 0.63 7.48
N THR A 195 3.48 0.56 7.48
CA THR A 195 2.68 -0.22 6.53
C THR A 195 1.31 0.40 6.32
N THR A 196 0.56 -0.06 5.33
CA THR A 196 -0.77 0.46 5.01
C THR A 196 -1.81 0.14 6.10
N ASN A 197 -2.69 1.10 6.36
CA ASN A 197 -3.85 0.94 7.25
C ASN A 197 -5.12 0.75 6.41
N SER A 198 -5.62 -0.47 6.36
CA SER A 198 -6.82 -0.84 5.60
C SER A 198 -8.09 -0.90 6.47
N THR A 199 -8.02 -0.51 7.74
CA THR A 199 -9.13 -0.65 8.71
C THR A 199 -10.42 -0.02 8.19
N GLN A 200 -10.36 1.20 7.68
CA GLN A 200 -11.54 1.92 7.20
C GLN A 200 -12.09 1.30 5.91
N SER A 201 -11.23 0.96 4.95
CA SER A 201 -11.63 0.30 3.71
C SER A 201 -12.30 -1.04 3.99
N ILE A 202 -11.74 -1.86 4.88
CA ILE A 202 -12.33 -3.13 5.30
C ILE A 202 -13.69 -2.88 5.94
N ALA A 203 -13.82 -1.92 6.86
CA ALA A 203 -15.07 -1.61 7.54
C ALA A 203 -16.18 -1.13 6.59
N LEU A 204 -15.83 -0.46 5.51
CA LEU A 204 -16.77 0.06 4.51
C LEU A 204 -17.05 -0.91 3.34
N GLY A 205 -16.30 -2.00 3.19
CA GLY A 205 -16.34 -2.83 2.00
C GLY A 205 -15.73 -2.14 0.77
N ASP A 206 -14.81 -1.21 0.99
CA ASP A 206 -14.15 -0.45 -0.05
C ASP A 206 -13.03 -1.25 -0.72
N ILE A 207 -13.09 -1.37 -2.03
CA ILE A 207 -12.10 -2.08 -2.83
C ILE A 207 -11.01 -1.17 -3.42
N SER A 208 -11.06 0.14 -3.22
CA SER A 208 -10.06 1.08 -3.74
C SER A 208 -8.63 0.82 -3.23
N MET A 209 -8.51 0.06 -2.14
CA MET A 209 -7.23 -0.35 -1.56
C MET A 209 -6.56 -1.52 -2.31
N LEU A 210 -7.30 -2.22 -3.19
CA LEU A 210 -6.81 -3.44 -3.82
C LEU A 210 -5.81 -3.12 -4.92
N GLU A 211 -4.67 -3.73 -4.83
CA GLU A 211 -3.61 -3.74 -5.84
C GLU A 211 -2.81 -5.05 -5.72
N HIS A 212 -2.24 -5.52 -6.80
CA HIS A 212 -1.59 -6.84 -6.81
C HIS A 212 -0.34 -6.91 -5.92
N GLN A 213 0.30 -5.77 -5.69
CA GLN A 213 1.50 -5.69 -4.86
C GLN A 213 1.18 -5.79 -3.37
N HIS A 214 0.03 -5.25 -2.94
CA HIS A 214 -0.43 -5.34 -1.56
C HIS A 214 -1.15 -6.67 -1.35
N VAL A 215 -0.38 -7.70 -1.04
CA VAL A 215 -0.94 -9.04 -0.80
C VAL A 215 -1.63 -9.16 0.55
N ASN A 216 -1.42 -8.21 1.45
CA ASN A 216 -2.09 -8.16 2.75
C ASN A 216 -2.71 -6.79 3.00
N MET A 217 -3.95 -6.77 3.48
CA MET A 217 -4.68 -5.56 3.88
C MET A 217 -4.96 -5.65 5.38
N PHE A 218 -4.19 -4.88 6.16
CA PHE A 218 -4.16 -4.99 7.62
C PHE A 218 -5.14 -4.08 8.34
N THR A 219 -5.60 -4.57 9.49
CA THR A 219 -6.19 -3.78 10.58
C THR A 219 -5.18 -3.62 11.72
N GLU A 220 -5.44 -2.72 12.66
CA GLU A 220 -4.65 -2.62 13.90
C GLU A 220 -4.60 -3.96 14.65
N ALA A 221 -5.75 -4.62 14.78
CA ALA A 221 -5.89 -5.91 15.43
C ALA A 221 -5.03 -6.99 14.75
N SER A 222 -5.03 -7.02 13.42
CA SER A 222 -4.28 -8.04 12.68
C SER A 222 -2.77 -7.91 12.88
N ILE A 223 -2.24 -6.71 12.85
CA ILE A 223 -0.81 -6.45 13.10
C ILE A 223 -0.43 -6.91 14.51
N TYR A 224 -1.25 -6.52 15.50
CA TYR A 224 -1.01 -6.93 16.88
C TYR A 224 -0.98 -8.47 17.02
N LEU A 225 -1.96 -9.15 16.45
CA LEU A 225 -2.08 -10.62 16.53
C LEU A 225 -0.91 -11.33 15.84
N LEU A 226 -0.52 -10.89 14.64
CA LEU A 226 0.60 -11.46 13.90
C LEU A 226 1.90 -11.35 14.70
N LEU A 227 2.17 -10.18 15.26
CA LEU A 227 3.38 -9.92 16.03
C LEU A 227 3.39 -10.67 17.36
N ALA A 228 2.25 -10.69 18.07
CA ALA A 228 2.12 -11.45 19.31
C ALA A 228 2.31 -12.96 19.07
N ASN A 229 1.75 -13.50 17.97
CA ASN A 229 1.93 -14.90 17.59
C ASN A 229 3.38 -15.23 17.17
N ALA A 230 4.13 -14.24 16.67
CA ALA A 230 5.56 -14.39 16.40
C ALA A 230 6.43 -14.36 17.66
N GLY A 231 5.87 -13.99 18.82
CA GLY A 231 6.55 -13.94 20.13
C GLY A 231 6.92 -12.53 20.61
N PHE A 232 6.56 -11.49 19.84
CA PHE A 232 6.79 -10.12 20.26
C PHE A 232 5.92 -9.71 21.45
N SER A 233 6.44 -8.81 22.27
CA SER A 233 5.74 -8.13 23.36
C SER A 233 5.90 -6.61 23.24
N ASP A 234 5.26 -5.85 24.14
CA ASP A 234 5.28 -4.38 24.11
C ASP A 234 4.95 -3.85 22.70
N ILE A 235 3.90 -4.41 22.10
CA ILE A 235 3.46 -4.07 20.74
C ILE A 235 2.66 -2.77 20.79
N SER A 236 3.10 -1.78 19.99
CA SER A 236 2.41 -0.51 19.78
C SER A 236 2.07 -0.37 18.30
N VAL A 237 0.81 -0.23 17.99
CA VAL A 237 0.31 0.09 16.65
C VAL A 237 -0.37 1.45 16.72
N LYS A 238 0.08 2.41 15.93
CA LYS A 238 -0.47 3.77 15.91
C LYS A 238 -0.70 4.19 14.47
N SER A 239 -1.73 4.99 14.24
CA SER A 239 -1.87 5.66 12.94
C SER A 239 -0.71 6.61 12.71
N GLY A 240 -0.15 6.55 11.52
CA GLY A 240 0.87 7.49 11.07
C GLY A 240 0.30 8.91 10.95
N SER A 241 1.16 9.90 10.99
CA SER A 241 0.77 11.31 10.88
C SER A 241 0.33 11.71 9.45
N TYR A 242 0.52 10.83 8.47
CA TYR A 242 0.18 11.07 7.09
C TYR A 242 -0.49 9.85 6.46
N GLY A 243 -1.67 10.06 5.88
CA GLY A 243 -2.39 9.04 5.12
C GLY A 243 -2.91 7.85 5.94
N ASN A 244 -3.29 6.81 5.21
CA ASN A 244 -3.76 5.55 5.79
C ASN A 244 -2.56 4.63 6.06
N THR A 245 -1.78 4.93 7.09
CA THR A 245 -0.60 4.15 7.48
C THR A 245 -0.62 3.81 8.96
N PHE A 246 0.05 2.71 9.29
CA PHE A 246 0.42 2.37 10.66
C PHE A 246 1.90 2.60 10.89
N HIS A 247 2.26 3.13 12.04
CA HIS A 247 3.58 3.08 12.62
C HIS A 247 3.59 2.07 13.76
N VAL A 248 4.44 1.05 13.64
CA VAL A 248 4.42 -0.11 14.52
C VAL A 248 5.77 -0.27 15.21
N ILE A 249 5.74 -0.57 16.51
CA ILE A 249 6.93 -0.92 17.31
C ILE A 249 6.59 -2.19 18.09
N ALA A 250 7.47 -3.18 18.06
CA ALA A 250 7.36 -4.42 18.81
C ALA A 250 8.70 -4.84 19.38
N ARG A 251 8.70 -5.44 20.57
CA ARG A 251 9.95 -5.81 21.27
C ARG A 251 10.07 -7.30 21.49
N LYS A 252 11.28 -7.83 21.35
CA LYS A 252 11.64 -9.19 21.76
C LYS A 252 12.01 -9.19 23.23
N LYS A 253 11.06 -9.51 24.11
CA LYS A 253 11.30 -9.62 25.56
C LYS A 253 10.74 -10.94 26.08
N ASP A 254 11.37 -11.45 27.15
CA ASP A 254 10.81 -12.54 27.95
C ASP A 254 9.68 -11.97 28.84
N SER A 255 8.54 -11.66 28.23
CA SER A 255 7.36 -11.24 28.97
C SER A 255 6.20 -12.17 28.66
N VAL A 256 5.39 -12.45 29.69
CA VAL A 256 4.15 -13.17 29.49
C VAL A 256 3.29 -12.36 28.54
N ILE A 257 3.03 -12.91 27.33
CA ILE A 257 2.07 -12.32 26.38
C ILE A 257 0.77 -12.19 27.18
N ARG A 258 0.32 -10.97 27.43
CA ARG A 258 -1.01 -10.75 27.99
C ARG A 258 -1.99 -11.40 27.04
N LYS A 259 -2.75 -12.38 27.57
CA LYS A 259 -3.76 -13.10 26.82
C LYS A 259 -4.62 -12.10 26.03
N ILE A 260 -4.72 -12.29 24.73
CA ILE A 260 -5.46 -11.41 23.80
C ILE A 260 -6.96 -11.72 23.96
N GLU A 261 -7.52 -11.55 25.18
CA GLU A 261 -8.92 -11.89 25.46
C GLU A 261 -9.92 -10.81 25.05
N SER A 262 -9.46 -9.63 24.58
CA SER A 262 -10.37 -8.48 24.37
C SER A 262 -10.32 -7.85 22.98
N ILE A 263 -9.52 -8.37 22.03
CA ILE A 263 -9.52 -7.85 20.66
C ILE A 263 -10.75 -8.43 19.96
N LYS A 264 -11.72 -7.59 19.65
CA LYS A 264 -12.88 -7.98 18.82
C LYS A 264 -12.39 -8.25 17.40
N LEU A 265 -12.18 -9.52 17.09
CA LEU A 265 -11.96 -10.02 15.74
C LEU A 265 -13.28 -9.95 14.98
N ALA A 266 -13.52 -8.94 14.22
CA ALA A 266 -14.74 -8.84 13.42
C ALA A 266 -14.63 -7.86 12.25
N SER A 267 -13.47 -7.23 12.01
CA SER A 267 -13.35 -6.22 10.98
C SER A 267 -13.54 -6.82 9.59
N CYS A 268 -12.96 -7.98 9.32
CA CYS A 268 -13.10 -8.67 8.04
C CYS A 268 -14.45 -9.38 7.87
N LYS A 269 -15.15 -9.66 8.98
CA LYS A 269 -16.48 -10.24 8.92
C LYS A 269 -17.46 -9.26 8.30
N GLY A 270 -18.15 -9.69 7.26
CA GLY A 270 -19.09 -8.85 6.51
C GLY A 270 -18.44 -7.89 5.49
N PHE A 271 -17.10 -7.91 5.31
CA PHE A 271 -16.45 -7.16 4.24
C PHE A 271 -17.03 -7.52 2.87
N PHE A 272 -17.14 -8.79 2.56
CA PHE A 272 -17.59 -9.27 1.25
C PHE A 272 -19.04 -8.88 0.95
N GLU A 273 -19.92 -8.92 1.94
CA GLU A 273 -21.30 -8.44 1.79
C GLU A 273 -21.33 -6.93 1.48
N ARG A 274 -20.59 -6.13 2.23
CA ARG A 274 -20.51 -4.69 1.98
C ARG A 274 -19.85 -4.37 0.64
N ALA A 275 -18.80 -5.10 0.27
CA ALA A 275 -18.15 -4.97 -1.03
C ALA A 275 -19.11 -5.29 -2.16
N TYR A 276 -19.92 -6.35 -2.03
CA TYR A 276 -20.97 -6.68 -3.00
C TYR A 276 -21.95 -5.52 -3.18
N GLN A 277 -22.42 -4.92 -2.09
CA GLN A 277 -23.34 -3.78 -2.13
C GLN A 277 -22.72 -2.58 -2.86
N LYS A 278 -21.45 -2.25 -2.52
CA LYS A 278 -20.72 -1.16 -3.17
C LYS A 278 -20.45 -1.40 -4.65
N LEU A 279 -20.09 -2.61 -5.03
CA LEU A 279 -19.86 -2.96 -6.42
C LEU A 279 -21.14 -2.89 -7.23
N THR A 280 -22.26 -3.31 -6.67
CA THR A 280 -23.58 -3.17 -7.30
C THR A 280 -23.93 -1.69 -7.47
N ALA A 281 -23.78 -0.89 -6.41
CA ALA A 281 -24.06 0.55 -6.46
C ALA A 281 -23.12 1.29 -7.44
N PHE A 282 -21.85 0.89 -7.52
CA PHE A 282 -20.92 1.45 -8.52
C PHE A 282 -21.34 1.06 -9.95
N GLY A 283 -21.78 -0.16 -10.18
CA GLY A 283 -22.34 -0.59 -11.46
C GLY A 283 -23.52 0.26 -11.90
N ASP A 284 -24.47 0.53 -11.00
CA ASP A 284 -25.62 1.41 -11.25
C ASP A 284 -25.21 2.86 -11.52
N PHE A 285 -24.27 3.39 -10.73
CA PHE A 285 -23.66 4.71 -10.97
C PHE A 285 -23.04 4.77 -12.36
N TYR A 286 -22.22 3.79 -12.71
CA TYR A 286 -21.52 3.74 -13.99
C TYR A 286 -22.50 3.65 -15.19
N GLN A 287 -23.56 2.87 -15.07
CA GLN A 287 -24.60 2.78 -16.13
C GLN A 287 -25.31 4.12 -16.35
N LYS A 288 -25.55 4.88 -15.29
CA LYS A 288 -26.27 6.16 -15.36
C LYS A 288 -25.41 7.31 -15.83
N LEU A 289 -24.17 7.36 -15.38
CA LEU A 289 -23.29 8.53 -15.50
C LEU A 289 -21.88 8.23 -16.04
N GLY A 290 -21.53 6.95 -16.22
CA GLY A 290 -20.15 6.50 -16.42
C GLY A 290 -19.43 7.13 -17.62
N TYR A 291 -20.15 7.38 -18.71
CA TYR A 291 -19.54 7.98 -19.91
C TYR A 291 -19.27 9.49 -19.78
N SER A 292 -19.91 10.15 -18.83
CA SER A 292 -19.71 11.58 -18.53
C SER A 292 -19.00 11.82 -17.19
N SER A 293 -18.49 10.76 -16.56
CA SER A 293 -17.84 10.86 -15.27
C SER A 293 -16.34 11.00 -15.42
N HIS A 294 -15.76 11.81 -14.53
CA HIS A 294 -14.34 12.00 -14.37
C HIS A 294 -13.88 11.31 -13.08
N TYR A 295 -12.63 10.88 -13.02
CA TYR A 295 -12.11 10.15 -11.88
C TYR A 295 -10.95 10.92 -11.23
N TYR A 296 -11.09 11.17 -9.94
CA TYR A 296 -10.06 11.83 -9.14
C TYR A 296 -9.34 10.81 -8.26
N VAL A 297 -8.00 10.90 -8.15
CA VAL A 297 -7.11 9.86 -7.60
C VAL A 297 -7.33 8.55 -8.37
N PRO A 298 -6.99 8.56 -9.67
CA PRO A 298 -7.40 7.51 -10.59
C PRO A 298 -6.87 6.13 -10.22
N LEU A 299 -5.70 6.04 -9.57
CA LEU A 299 -5.13 4.77 -9.14
C LEU A 299 -6.02 4.05 -8.13
N ARG A 300 -6.70 4.79 -7.27
CA ARG A 300 -7.68 4.25 -6.33
C ARG A 300 -9.04 3.94 -6.97
N CYS A 301 -9.31 4.47 -8.17
CA CYS A 301 -10.50 4.13 -8.94
C CYS A 301 -10.35 2.84 -9.77
N ILE A 302 -9.11 2.40 -10.03
CA ILE A 302 -8.83 1.23 -10.88
C ILE A 302 -9.61 -0.02 -10.47
N PRO A 303 -9.68 -0.44 -9.20
CA PRO A 303 -10.42 -1.64 -8.81
C PRO A 303 -11.90 -1.55 -9.16
N TYR A 304 -12.53 -0.41 -8.95
CA TYR A 304 -13.93 -0.17 -9.30
C TYR A 304 -14.14 -0.19 -10.82
N LEU A 305 -13.29 0.50 -11.57
CA LEU A 305 -13.36 0.54 -13.04
C LEU A 305 -13.14 -0.83 -13.67
N ALA A 306 -12.28 -1.66 -13.07
CA ALA A 306 -12.05 -3.04 -13.50
C ALA A 306 -13.34 -3.87 -13.48
N THR A 307 -14.23 -3.62 -12.52
CA THR A 307 -15.49 -4.36 -12.38
C THR A 307 -16.52 -4.08 -13.48
N VAL A 308 -16.45 -2.92 -14.11
CA VAL A 308 -17.34 -2.52 -15.20
C VAL A 308 -16.70 -2.70 -16.58
N GLY A 309 -15.40 -2.96 -16.63
CA GLY A 309 -14.67 -3.34 -17.85
C GLY A 309 -14.43 -2.23 -18.85
N ASN A 310 -14.69 -0.99 -18.48
CA ASN A 310 -14.45 0.16 -19.34
C ASN A 310 -13.48 1.13 -18.68
N PHE A 311 -12.34 1.31 -19.34
CA PHE A 311 -11.28 2.20 -18.88
C PHE A 311 -11.07 3.41 -19.81
N GLY A 312 -11.92 3.59 -20.86
CA GLY A 312 -11.43 4.18 -22.11
C GLY A 312 -11.50 5.70 -22.21
N ASP A 313 -12.60 6.35 -21.84
CA ASP A 313 -12.86 7.71 -22.34
C ASP A 313 -13.03 8.78 -21.26
N SER A 314 -13.00 8.41 -20.01
CA SER A 314 -13.12 9.36 -18.90
C SER A 314 -11.81 10.09 -18.66
N ASP A 315 -11.88 11.37 -18.30
CA ASP A 315 -10.73 12.12 -17.86
C ASP A 315 -10.31 11.72 -16.43
N LEU A 316 -9.02 11.63 -16.24
CA LEU A 316 -8.39 11.26 -14.98
C LEU A 316 -7.69 12.49 -14.40
N TYR A 317 -7.88 12.78 -13.11
CA TYR A 317 -7.30 13.95 -12.44
C TYR A 317 -6.53 13.58 -11.19
N ASP A 318 -5.40 14.24 -10.97
CA ASP A 318 -4.65 14.14 -9.73
C ASP A 318 -3.89 15.44 -9.42
N SER A 319 -3.79 15.77 -8.14
CA SER A 319 -2.99 16.92 -7.68
C SER A 319 -1.48 16.65 -7.65
N ASN A 320 -1.06 15.37 -7.72
CA ASN A 320 0.34 15.00 -7.72
C ASN A 320 1.00 15.39 -9.05
N MET A 321 1.79 16.47 -9.02
CA MET A 321 2.47 17.00 -10.21
C MET A 321 3.37 15.96 -10.91
N SER A 322 3.92 14.99 -10.18
CA SER A 322 4.75 13.93 -10.76
C SER A 322 3.96 12.91 -11.58
N TRP A 323 2.63 12.89 -11.42
CA TRP A 323 1.72 11.99 -12.14
C TRP A 323 1.06 12.65 -13.34
N GLN A 324 0.98 13.98 -13.35
CA GLN A 324 0.37 14.75 -14.44
C GLN A 324 1.12 14.52 -15.75
N GLY A 325 0.37 14.35 -16.84
CA GLY A 325 0.89 14.02 -18.17
C GLY A 325 1.28 12.56 -18.36
N LYS A 326 1.24 11.73 -17.30
CA LYS A 326 1.54 10.30 -17.36
C LYS A 326 0.29 9.45 -17.56
N TYR A 327 0.50 8.22 -18.02
CA TYR A 327 -0.56 7.27 -18.37
C TYR A 327 -0.59 6.11 -17.38
N ILE A 328 -1.79 5.67 -17.03
CA ILE A 328 -2.02 4.38 -16.39
C ILE A 328 -2.08 3.33 -17.50
N ASP A 329 -1.38 2.22 -17.35
CA ASP A 329 -1.40 1.14 -18.33
C ASP A 329 -2.85 0.68 -18.61
N GLY A 330 -3.20 0.61 -19.89
CA GLY A 330 -4.57 0.31 -20.35
C GLY A 330 -5.49 1.52 -20.50
N TYR A 331 -5.02 2.74 -20.15
CA TYR A 331 -5.74 4.00 -20.39
C TYR A 331 -5.18 4.76 -21.58
N ALA A 332 -6.08 5.30 -22.42
CA ALA A 332 -5.70 6.08 -23.59
C ALA A 332 -5.41 7.56 -23.26
N ARG A 333 -5.83 8.04 -22.09
CA ARG A 333 -5.70 9.44 -21.70
C ARG A 333 -4.71 9.63 -20.55
N PRO A 334 -3.93 10.72 -20.56
CA PRO A 334 -3.02 11.01 -19.45
C PRO A 334 -3.79 11.54 -18.24
N ILE A 335 -3.15 11.45 -17.08
CA ILE A 335 -3.62 12.11 -15.86
C ILE A 335 -3.48 13.61 -16.04
N LYS A 336 -4.56 14.36 -15.80
CA LYS A 336 -4.64 15.83 -15.90
C LYS A 336 -4.43 16.49 -14.54
N SER A 337 -4.03 17.77 -14.60
CA SER A 337 -4.05 18.67 -13.45
C SER A 337 -5.48 19.08 -13.10
N LEU A 338 -5.72 19.42 -11.83
CA LEU A 338 -6.97 20.08 -11.42
C LEU A 338 -7.19 21.44 -12.08
N SER A 339 -6.12 22.16 -12.40
CA SER A 339 -6.21 23.42 -13.15
C SER A 339 -6.80 23.25 -14.54
N ASP A 340 -6.76 22.03 -15.08
CA ASP A 340 -7.28 21.70 -16.40
C ASP A 340 -8.76 21.25 -16.36
N ILE A 341 -9.40 21.32 -15.19
CA ILE A 341 -10.82 21.02 -15.06
C ILE A 341 -11.63 22.10 -15.75
N GLU A 342 -12.21 21.75 -16.88
CA GLU A 342 -13.27 22.52 -17.50
C GLU A 342 -14.62 22.08 -16.94
N TYR A 343 -15.45 23.03 -16.49
CA TYR A 343 -16.80 22.70 -16.07
C TYR A 343 -17.60 22.12 -17.22
N VAL A 344 -18.02 20.87 -17.09
CA VAL A 344 -18.89 20.19 -18.03
C VAL A 344 -20.30 20.16 -17.44
N ALA A 345 -21.25 20.81 -18.10
CA ALA A 345 -22.66 20.76 -17.70
C ALA A 345 -23.11 19.29 -17.67
N ASN A 346 -23.66 18.85 -16.53
CA ASN A 346 -24.03 17.45 -16.25
C ASN A 346 -22.86 16.46 -16.12
N GLY A 347 -21.60 16.93 -16.08
CA GLY A 347 -20.46 16.11 -15.72
C GLY A 347 -20.53 15.70 -14.24
N SER A 348 -19.99 14.54 -13.92
CA SER A 348 -19.88 14.04 -12.55
C SER A 348 -18.45 13.57 -12.25
N PHE A 349 -18.09 13.57 -10.98
CA PHE A 349 -16.81 13.07 -10.49
C PHE A 349 -17.00 11.86 -9.60
N PHE A 350 -16.08 10.91 -9.70
CA PHE A 350 -15.89 9.87 -8.72
C PHE A 350 -14.53 10.03 -8.05
N ILE A 351 -14.54 10.21 -6.72
CA ILE A 351 -13.33 10.39 -5.90
C ILE A 351 -12.88 9.02 -5.37
N GLY A 352 -11.70 8.55 -5.79
CA GLY A 352 -11.13 7.28 -5.34
C GLY A 352 -10.44 7.36 -3.97
N SER A 353 -10.12 8.55 -3.47
CA SER A 353 -9.45 8.72 -2.19
C SER A 353 -10.42 8.83 -1.03
N MET A 354 -10.22 8.02 0.01
CA MET A 354 -10.90 8.19 1.29
C MET A 354 -10.21 9.25 2.16
N THR A 355 -8.89 9.24 2.20
CA THR A 355 -8.08 10.14 3.05
C THR A 355 -8.28 11.61 2.72
N PHE A 356 -8.30 11.96 1.44
CA PHE A 356 -8.42 13.34 0.95
C PHE A 356 -9.81 13.67 0.43
N HIS A 357 -10.82 12.84 0.72
CA HIS A 357 -12.17 12.97 0.19
C HIS A 357 -12.74 14.38 0.36
N ASP A 358 -12.73 14.91 1.58
CA ASP A 358 -13.37 16.20 1.89
C ASP A 358 -12.62 17.39 1.28
N GLU A 359 -11.30 17.31 1.16
CA GLU A 359 -10.48 18.32 0.50
C GLU A 359 -10.77 18.36 -1.00
N ILE A 360 -10.76 17.19 -1.64
CA ILE A 360 -11.05 17.05 -3.06
C ILE A 360 -12.48 17.50 -3.37
N LYS A 361 -13.45 17.09 -2.56
CA LYS A 361 -14.85 17.50 -2.70
C LYS A 361 -15.01 19.01 -2.65
N ARG A 362 -14.38 19.69 -1.68
CA ARG A 362 -14.37 21.15 -1.58
C ARG A 362 -13.77 21.80 -2.82
N THR A 363 -12.67 21.26 -3.32
CA THR A 363 -12.01 21.74 -4.54
C THR A 363 -12.94 21.65 -5.75
N LEU A 364 -13.60 20.52 -5.96
CA LEU A 364 -14.55 20.34 -7.07
C LEU A 364 -15.75 21.28 -6.98
N ILE A 365 -16.29 21.50 -5.78
CA ILE A 365 -17.36 22.48 -5.55
C ILE A 365 -16.89 23.90 -5.91
N ALA A 366 -15.64 24.26 -5.55
CA ALA A 366 -15.06 25.56 -5.90
C ALA A 366 -14.89 25.73 -7.43
N HIS A 367 -14.74 24.64 -8.19
CA HIS A 367 -14.73 24.64 -9.66
C HIS A 367 -16.15 24.61 -10.29
N GLY A 368 -17.20 24.73 -9.47
CA GLY A 368 -18.58 24.87 -9.95
C GLY A 368 -19.38 23.57 -10.04
N TYR A 369 -18.81 22.43 -9.66
CA TYR A 369 -19.55 21.17 -9.65
C TYR A 369 -20.52 21.12 -8.47
N PRO A 370 -21.82 20.84 -8.71
CA PRO A 370 -22.77 20.71 -7.61
C PRO A 370 -22.47 19.46 -6.78
N GLU A 371 -22.67 19.53 -5.47
CA GLU A 371 -22.37 18.44 -4.55
C GLU A 371 -23.00 17.09 -4.98
N LYS A 372 -24.22 17.11 -5.51
CA LYS A 372 -24.95 15.94 -6.03
C LYS A 372 -24.28 15.22 -7.20
N SER A 373 -23.33 15.87 -7.90
CA SER A 373 -22.57 15.29 -9.00
C SER A 373 -21.20 14.78 -8.59
N ILE A 374 -20.88 14.84 -7.29
CA ILE A 374 -19.62 14.36 -6.73
C ILE A 374 -19.89 13.08 -5.94
N HIS A 375 -19.35 11.98 -6.43
CA HIS A 375 -19.53 10.64 -5.90
C HIS A 375 -18.22 10.10 -5.35
N SER A 376 -18.31 9.12 -4.44
CA SER A 376 -17.16 8.45 -3.84
C SER A 376 -17.60 7.13 -3.21
N VAL A 377 -16.65 6.39 -2.65
CA VAL A 377 -16.94 5.19 -1.86
C VAL A 377 -17.93 5.43 -0.70
N TYR A 378 -17.99 6.66 -0.18
CA TYR A 378 -18.93 7.02 0.89
C TYR A 378 -20.37 7.21 0.40
N THR A 379 -20.56 7.48 -0.88
CA THR A 379 -21.87 7.72 -1.49
C THR A 379 -22.41 6.51 -2.28
N LEU A 380 -21.60 5.46 -2.41
CA LEU A 380 -22.01 4.16 -2.99
C LEU A 380 -22.88 3.36 -2.03
#